data_7ff6ba244ca9ebdf027c6cb98f84d51e
#
_entry.id   7ff6ba244ca9ebdf027c6cb98f84d51e
#
_cell.length_a   1.000
_cell.length_b   1.000
_cell.length_c   1.000
_cell.angle_alpha   90.00
_cell.angle_beta   90.00
_cell.angle_gamma   90.00
#
_symmetry.space_group_name_H-M   'P 1'
#
loop_
_entity.id
_entity.type
_entity.pdbx_description
1 polymer ?
#
loop_
_entity_poly.entity_id
_entity_poly.type
_entity_poly.pdbx_seq_one_letter_code
_entity_poly.pdbx_strand_id
1 'polypeptide(L)'
;MIHRCLLYLLLFSATLGQAQDINGIWKGKLVMAPGGCFPVYNIELQLQVAGSRITGTAYHFSDSLNYVRENFEGIFKKDSNQIIIQENGIVTFKIREDCVPCVKRYVLSFHKGGGNVVTEEQLRGSWTGKATDGKTACDPGTLVLTRFDKSTFKPEFKLPPALTKRKVELVKEIKVDTGLIQIDFYDNGTIDGDTISVYANGMPVVTGKRLTTKPVSMTLRIDLKKPEQELIMVGENLGSIPPNTALMIVNAGDKRYQLYLTSDDQKNSMVRFIYEKPGTTQRTP
;
A
#
# COMPACT_ATOMS: atom_id res chain seq x y z
N MET A 1 -3.14 64.45 -11.51
CA MET A 1 -3.66 63.47 -10.55
C MET A 1 -3.57 62.10 -11.20
N ILE A 2 -2.58 61.31 -10.81
CA ILE A 2 -2.30 60.00 -11.41
C ILE A 2 -2.74 58.97 -10.39
N HIS A 3 -3.83 58.22 -10.69
CA HIS A 3 -4.32 57.11 -9.85
C HIS A 3 -3.46 55.88 -10.13
N ARG A 4 -2.70 55.47 -9.13
CA ARG A 4 -1.99 54.16 -9.07
C ARG A 4 -2.98 53.09 -8.62
N CYS A 5 -3.44 52.24 -9.53
CA CYS A 5 -4.11 50.97 -9.19
C CYS A 5 -3.05 49.96 -8.74
N LEU A 6 -3.07 49.61 -7.46
CA LEU A 6 -2.32 48.48 -6.89
C LEU A 6 -3.08 47.18 -7.17
N LEU A 7 -2.55 46.37 -8.07
CA LEU A 7 -3.06 45.02 -8.34
C LEU A 7 -2.50 44.09 -7.26
N TYR A 8 -3.32 43.65 -6.31
CA TYR A 8 -2.97 42.59 -5.36
C TYR A 8 -3.07 41.22 -6.05
N LEU A 9 -1.93 40.62 -6.35
CA LEU A 9 -1.82 39.24 -6.80
C LEU A 9 -2.00 38.33 -5.59
N LEU A 10 -3.19 37.75 -5.42
CA LEU A 10 -3.45 36.69 -4.46
C LEU A 10 -2.79 35.39 -4.98
N LEU A 11 -1.62 35.08 -4.44
CA LEU A 11 -0.98 33.76 -4.60
C LEU A 11 -1.79 32.70 -3.84
N PHE A 12 -2.66 32.00 -4.55
CA PHE A 12 -3.26 30.77 -4.06
C PHE A 12 -2.18 29.70 -4.01
N SER A 13 -1.58 29.48 -2.85
CA SER A 13 -0.75 28.32 -2.57
C SER A 13 -1.66 27.09 -2.49
N ALA A 14 -1.82 26.38 -3.60
CA ALA A 14 -2.42 25.06 -3.60
C ALA A 14 -1.51 24.12 -2.77
N THR A 15 -1.88 23.86 -1.53
CA THR A 15 -1.29 22.77 -0.75
C THR A 15 -1.63 21.48 -1.46
N LEU A 16 -0.67 20.91 -2.17
CA LEU A 16 -0.75 19.53 -2.67
C LEU A 16 -0.90 18.61 -1.46
N GLY A 17 -2.14 18.25 -1.16
CA GLY A 17 -2.44 17.27 -0.13
C GLY A 17 -1.71 15.97 -0.47
N GLN A 18 -0.72 15.61 0.33
CA GLN A 18 -0.07 14.30 0.19
C GLN A 18 -1.14 13.23 0.32
N ALA A 19 -1.32 12.45 -0.73
CA ALA A 19 -2.25 11.33 -0.72
C ALA A 19 -1.86 10.40 0.43
N GLN A 20 -2.79 10.20 1.36
CA GLN A 20 -2.57 9.30 2.49
C GLN A 20 -2.47 7.87 1.96
N ASP A 21 -1.30 7.27 2.08
CA ASP A 21 -1.09 5.87 1.72
C ASP A 21 -1.38 5.00 2.95
N ILE A 22 -2.50 4.29 2.91
CA ILE A 22 -2.90 3.34 3.95
C ILE A 22 -2.67 1.87 3.55
N ASN A 23 -2.04 1.61 2.39
CA ASN A 23 -1.63 0.27 2.01
C ASN A 23 -0.68 -0.33 3.04
N GLY A 24 -0.73 -1.63 3.22
CA GLY A 24 0.23 -2.36 4.04
C GLY A 24 -0.36 -3.18 5.16
N ILE A 25 0.47 -3.49 6.13
CA ILE A 25 0.18 -4.38 7.24
C ILE A 25 -0.03 -3.56 8.50
N TRP A 26 -1.19 -3.75 9.11
CA TRP A 26 -1.61 -3.02 10.30
C TRP A 26 -1.90 -4.01 11.42
N LYS A 27 -1.24 -3.86 12.57
CA LYS A 27 -1.36 -4.78 13.70
C LYS A 27 -1.78 -4.05 14.96
N GLY A 28 -2.53 -4.76 15.80
CA GLY A 28 -2.96 -4.25 17.09
C GLY A 28 -3.73 -5.28 17.89
N LYS A 29 -4.52 -4.77 18.83
CA LYS A 29 -5.39 -5.61 19.65
C LYS A 29 -6.83 -5.14 19.52
N LEU A 30 -7.75 -6.08 19.46
CA LEU A 30 -9.16 -5.81 19.63
C LEU A 30 -9.46 -5.66 21.12
N VAL A 31 -10.05 -4.54 21.50
CA VAL A 31 -10.63 -4.35 22.83
C VAL A 31 -12.10 -4.75 22.73
N MET A 32 -12.52 -5.68 23.55
CA MET A 32 -13.89 -6.22 23.59
C MET A 32 -14.25 -6.61 25.04
N ALA A 33 -15.54 -6.92 25.25
CA ALA A 33 -16.01 -7.45 26.52
C ALA A 33 -15.35 -8.82 26.86
N PRO A 34 -15.26 -9.20 28.13
CA PRO A 34 -14.76 -10.51 28.54
C PRO A 34 -15.55 -11.64 27.89
N GLY A 35 -14.85 -12.68 27.48
CA GLY A 35 -15.41 -13.82 26.74
C GLY A 35 -14.83 -13.92 25.35
N GLY A 36 -15.31 -14.89 24.58
CA GLY A 36 -14.85 -15.12 23.23
C GLY A 36 -13.78 -16.22 23.09
N CYS A 37 -13.26 -16.38 21.89
CA CYS A 37 -12.44 -17.51 21.52
C CYS A 37 -10.99 -17.44 21.99
N PHE A 38 -10.48 -16.24 22.26
CA PHE A 38 -9.11 -16.04 22.69
C PHE A 38 -9.04 -15.25 24.00
N PRO A 39 -8.06 -15.54 24.86
CA PRO A 39 -7.80 -14.71 26.05
C PRO A 39 -7.40 -13.28 25.67
N VAL A 40 -6.67 -13.12 24.55
CA VAL A 40 -6.26 -11.84 23.97
C VAL A 40 -6.49 -11.93 22.47
N TYR A 41 -7.21 -10.97 21.94
CA TYR A 41 -7.42 -10.86 20.50
C TYR A 41 -6.38 -9.95 19.87
N ASN A 42 -5.41 -10.54 19.19
CA ASN A 42 -4.57 -9.81 18.27
C ASN A 42 -5.29 -9.72 16.92
N ILE A 43 -5.06 -8.63 16.22
CA ILE A 43 -5.57 -8.42 14.87
C ILE A 43 -4.44 -7.97 13.95
N GLU A 44 -4.44 -8.49 12.74
CA GLU A 44 -3.64 -8.02 11.63
C GLU A 44 -4.55 -7.77 10.42
N LEU A 45 -4.54 -6.55 9.90
CA LEU A 45 -5.18 -6.19 8.64
C LEU A 45 -4.11 -6.00 7.57
N GLN A 46 -4.23 -6.71 6.48
CA GLN A 46 -3.40 -6.54 5.29
C GLN A 46 -4.21 -5.77 4.25
N LEU A 47 -3.97 -4.46 4.14
CA LEU A 47 -4.77 -3.53 3.35
C LEU A 47 -4.19 -3.30 1.96
N GLN A 48 -5.06 -3.32 0.96
CA GLN A 48 -4.80 -2.89 -0.41
C GLN A 48 -5.81 -1.82 -0.81
N VAL A 49 -5.35 -0.69 -1.32
CA VAL A 49 -6.19 0.43 -1.72
C VAL A 49 -5.98 0.74 -3.19
N ALA A 50 -7.07 0.71 -3.94
CA ALA A 50 -7.12 1.10 -5.34
C ALA A 50 -8.16 2.21 -5.52
N GLY A 51 -7.70 3.45 -5.62
CA GLY A 51 -8.58 4.62 -5.62
C GLY A 51 -9.24 4.85 -4.26
N SER A 52 -10.55 4.66 -4.17
CA SER A 52 -11.33 4.65 -2.91
C SER A 52 -11.65 3.24 -2.41
N ARG A 53 -11.45 2.21 -3.24
CA ARG A 53 -11.77 0.82 -2.87
C ARG A 53 -10.66 0.24 -2.01
N ILE A 54 -11.06 -0.45 -0.95
CA ILE A 54 -10.17 -1.21 -0.08
C ILE A 54 -10.49 -2.69 -0.25
N THR A 55 -9.46 -3.52 -0.33
CA THR A 55 -9.56 -4.98 -0.23
C THR A 55 -8.46 -5.51 0.67
N GLY A 56 -8.59 -6.72 1.17
CA GLY A 56 -7.53 -7.32 1.96
C GLY A 56 -7.94 -8.54 2.76
N THR A 57 -7.09 -8.86 3.72
CA THR A 57 -7.24 -10.01 4.60
C THR A 57 -7.10 -9.59 6.06
N ALA A 58 -8.02 -10.03 6.89
CA ALA A 58 -7.99 -9.88 8.34
C ALA A 58 -7.58 -11.20 9.00
N TYR A 59 -6.72 -11.11 9.99
CA TYR A 59 -6.40 -12.23 10.88
C TYR A 59 -6.76 -11.82 12.31
N HIS A 60 -7.53 -12.68 12.97
CA HIS A 60 -7.84 -12.59 14.39
C HIS A 60 -7.17 -13.78 15.06
N PHE A 61 -6.27 -13.54 16.01
CA PHE A 61 -5.40 -14.63 16.48
C PHE A 61 -4.95 -14.44 17.94
N SER A 62 -4.69 -15.56 18.61
CA SER A 62 -3.86 -15.59 19.81
C SER A 62 -2.38 -15.72 19.46
N ASP A 63 -2.07 -16.56 18.48
CA ASP A 63 -0.73 -16.84 17.95
C ASP A 63 -0.80 -17.28 16.47
N SER A 64 0.33 -17.62 15.88
CA SER A 64 0.41 -18.00 14.45
C SER A 64 -0.24 -19.35 14.10
N LEU A 65 -0.60 -20.18 15.09
CA LEU A 65 -1.25 -21.47 14.90
C LEU A 65 -2.76 -21.41 15.19
N ASN A 66 -3.17 -20.49 16.07
CA ASN A 66 -4.55 -20.32 16.51
C ASN A 66 -5.12 -19.01 15.98
N TYR A 67 -5.78 -19.06 14.84
CA TYR A 67 -6.29 -17.87 14.14
C TYR A 67 -7.56 -18.14 13.34
N VAL A 68 -8.30 -17.08 13.10
CA VAL A 68 -9.36 -16.97 12.09
C VAL A 68 -8.88 -16.02 11.02
N ARG A 69 -9.01 -16.41 9.76
CA ARG A 69 -8.71 -15.59 8.61
C ARG A 69 -9.98 -15.27 7.84
N GLU A 70 -10.15 -14.02 7.52
CA GLU A 70 -11.27 -13.49 6.75
C GLU A 70 -10.78 -12.59 5.63
N ASN A 71 -11.46 -12.60 4.49
CA ASN A 71 -11.27 -11.57 3.49
C ASN A 71 -12.19 -10.39 3.80
N PHE A 72 -11.81 -9.21 3.36
CA PHE A 72 -12.65 -8.03 3.51
C PHE A 72 -12.60 -7.14 2.28
N GLU A 73 -13.60 -6.29 2.19
CA GLU A 73 -13.62 -5.15 1.28
C GLU A 73 -14.13 -3.91 2.01
N GLY A 74 -13.91 -2.75 1.40
CA GLY A 74 -14.25 -1.49 2.04
C GLY A 74 -14.04 -0.27 1.17
N ILE A 75 -14.18 0.89 1.81
CA ILE A 75 -14.04 2.19 1.18
C ILE A 75 -13.15 3.09 2.02
N PHE A 76 -12.24 3.80 1.37
CA PHE A 76 -11.51 4.92 1.94
C PHE A 76 -12.13 6.24 1.47
N LYS A 77 -12.80 6.94 2.36
CA LYS A 77 -13.34 8.29 2.15
C LYS A 77 -12.25 9.30 2.51
N LYS A 78 -11.47 9.72 1.52
CA LYS A 78 -10.31 10.61 1.73
C LYS A 78 -10.68 11.94 2.35
N ASP A 79 -11.81 12.52 1.92
CA ASP A 79 -12.27 13.86 2.38
C ASP A 79 -12.60 13.88 3.89
N SER A 80 -13.13 12.78 4.42
CA SER A 80 -13.44 12.62 5.85
C SER A 80 -12.41 11.80 6.60
N ASN A 81 -11.32 11.40 5.96
CA ASN A 81 -10.29 10.52 6.53
C ASN A 81 -10.87 9.23 7.15
N GLN A 82 -11.98 8.73 6.59
CA GLN A 82 -12.71 7.59 7.12
C GLN A 82 -12.47 6.34 6.28
N ILE A 83 -12.13 5.26 6.99
CA ILE A 83 -11.91 3.92 6.43
C ILE A 83 -13.04 3.03 6.94
N ILE A 84 -13.82 2.49 6.03
CA ILE A 84 -14.91 1.56 6.37
C ILE A 84 -14.58 0.22 5.74
N ILE A 85 -14.47 -0.82 6.56
CA ILE A 85 -14.13 -2.17 6.13
C ILE A 85 -15.24 -3.13 6.59
N GLN A 86 -15.62 -4.06 5.72
CA GLN A 86 -16.53 -5.16 6.01
C GLN A 86 -15.84 -6.49 5.72
N GLU A 87 -15.75 -7.35 6.71
CA GLU A 87 -15.34 -8.74 6.52
C GLU A 87 -16.43 -9.51 5.77
N ASN A 88 -16.02 -10.38 4.82
CA ASN A 88 -16.92 -11.06 3.90
C ASN A 88 -17.14 -12.53 4.25
N GLY A 89 -16.63 -12.96 5.40
CA GLY A 89 -16.74 -14.32 5.91
C GLY A 89 -15.43 -15.06 6.03
N ILE A 90 -15.49 -16.17 6.74
CA ILE A 90 -14.32 -16.93 7.15
C ILE A 90 -13.75 -17.75 5.99
N VAL A 91 -12.46 -17.61 5.78
CA VAL A 91 -11.69 -18.39 4.79
C VAL A 91 -10.95 -19.54 5.45
N THR A 92 -10.40 -19.31 6.64
CA THR A 92 -9.68 -20.32 7.41
C THR A 92 -10.03 -20.18 8.88
N PHE A 93 -10.31 -21.31 9.50
CA PHE A 93 -10.68 -21.42 10.90
C PHE A 93 -9.75 -22.42 11.58
N LYS A 94 -8.85 -21.93 12.40
CA LYS A 94 -7.88 -22.74 13.17
C LYS A 94 -7.96 -22.35 14.64
N ILE A 95 -9.09 -22.61 15.26
CA ILE A 95 -9.34 -22.41 16.68
C ILE A 95 -10.20 -23.56 17.20
N ARG A 96 -10.46 -23.59 18.50
CA ARG A 96 -11.31 -24.60 19.14
C ARG A 96 -12.69 -24.69 18.49
N GLU A 97 -13.23 -25.90 18.38
CA GLU A 97 -14.51 -26.16 17.69
C GLU A 97 -15.73 -25.51 18.38
N ASP A 98 -15.65 -25.30 19.70
CA ASP A 98 -16.70 -24.65 20.50
C ASP A 98 -16.74 -23.12 20.35
N CYS A 99 -15.87 -22.56 19.53
CA CYS A 99 -15.73 -21.14 19.29
C CYS A 99 -16.55 -20.67 18.10
N VAL A 100 -17.33 -19.61 18.31
CA VAL A 100 -18.11 -18.95 17.25
C VAL A 100 -17.46 -17.62 16.94
N PRO A 101 -16.77 -17.47 15.79
CA PRO A 101 -16.15 -16.22 15.42
C PRO A 101 -17.18 -15.19 14.95
N CYS A 102 -16.76 -13.92 15.01
CA CYS A 102 -17.55 -12.78 14.60
C CYS A 102 -17.01 -12.20 13.29
N VAL A 103 -17.88 -12.08 12.30
CA VAL A 103 -17.63 -11.30 11.09
C VAL A 103 -17.80 -9.82 11.41
N LYS A 104 -16.77 -9.03 11.21
CA LYS A 104 -16.69 -7.66 11.73
C LYS A 104 -16.80 -6.60 10.66
N ARG A 105 -17.29 -5.46 11.09
CA ARG A 105 -17.29 -4.19 10.35
C ARG A 105 -16.49 -3.17 11.15
N TYR A 106 -15.52 -2.54 10.50
CA TYR A 106 -14.65 -1.52 11.09
C TYR A 106 -14.99 -0.14 10.55
N VAL A 107 -14.91 0.84 11.43
CA VAL A 107 -14.95 2.27 11.08
C VAL A 107 -13.72 2.91 11.71
N LEU A 108 -12.73 3.24 10.89
CA LEU A 108 -11.40 3.68 11.31
C LEU A 108 -11.08 5.05 10.74
N SER A 109 -10.13 5.74 11.37
CA SER A 109 -9.49 6.96 10.87
C SER A 109 -7.98 6.76 10.85
N PHE A 110 -7.33 7.29 9.82
CA PHE A 110 -5.88 7.28 9.71
C PHE A 110 -5.26 8.45 10.50
N HIS A 111 -4.24 8.16 11.27
CA HIS A 111 -3.47 9.13 12.03
C HIS A 111 -2.00 9.03 11.60
N LYS A 112 -1.50 10.09 10.97
CA LYS A 112 -0.09 10.20 10.60
C LYS A 112 0.73 10.48 11.85
N GLY A 113 1.78 9.69 12.09
CA GLY A 113 2.76 10.00 13.12
C GLY A 113 3.44 11.34 12.81
N GLY A 114 3.52 12.21 13.80
CA GLY A 114 4.16 13.51 13.69
C GLY A 114 3.86 14.34 14.91
N GLY A 115 4.88 14.73 15.65
CA GLY A 115 4.80 15.47 16.91
C GLY A 115 5.43 14.70 18.06
N ASN A 116 5.60 15.35 19.19
CA ASN A 116 6.37 14.86 20.34
C ASN A 116 5.80 13.59 21.02
N VAL A 117 4.66 13.04 20.58
CA VAL A 117 3.93 11.98 21.31
C VAL A 117 3.62 10.75 20.45
N VAL A 118 3.47 10.86 19.11
CA VAL A 118 3.15 9.71 18.23
C VAL A 118 4.13 9.69 17.07
N THR A 119 5.06 8.76 17.11
CA THR A 119 6.08 8.57 16.05
C THR A 119 5.62 7.61 14.94
N GLU A 120 4.50 6.91 15.12
CA GLU A 120 4.05 5.82 14.24
C GLU A 120 2.69 6.13 13.60
N GLU A 121 2.52 5.67 12.36
CA GLU A 121 1.24 5.74 11.68
C GLU A 121 0.24 4.77 12.32
N GLN A 122 -0.98 5.23 12.57
CA GLN A 122 -2.02 4.44 13.23
C GLN A 122 -3.36 4.50 12.50
N LEU A 123 -4.10 3.39 12.58
CA LEU A 123 -5.53 3.34 12.31
C LEU A 123 -6.25 3.20 13.66
N ARG A 124 -7.16 4.10 13.94
CA ARG A 124 -7.93 4.12 15.21
C ARG A 124 -9.42 4.13 14.92
N GLY A 125 -10.20 3.42 15.74
CA GLY A 125 -11.63 3.47 15.61
C GLY A 125 -12.34 2.35 16.36
N SER A 126 -13.51 1.98 15.85
CA SER A 126 -14.38 0.98 16.45
C SER A 126 -14.73 -0.13 15.47
N TRP A 127 -15.20 -1.22 16.02
CA TRP A 127 -15.77 -2.32 15.28
C TRP A 127 -17.08 -2.77 15.88
N THR A 128 -17.92 -3.34 15.02
CA THR A 128 -19.13 -4.08 15.35
C THR A 128 -19.08 -5.43 14.64
N GLY A 129 -19.83 -6.41 15.08
CA GLY A 129 -19.80 -7.72 14.42
C GLY A 129 -21.07 -8.51 14.64
N LYS A 130 -21.19 -9.56 13.84
CA LYS A 130 -22.22 -10.58 13.98
C LYS A 130 -21.55 -11.95 13.99
N ALA A 131 -22.05 -12.86 14.78
CA ALA A 131 -21.64 -14.23 14.74
C ALA A 131 -21.88 -14.83 13.34
N THR A 132 -21.23 -15.94 13.04
CA THR A 132 -21.35 -16.60 11.73
C THR A 132 -22.76 -17.10 11.40
N ASP A 133 -23.67 -17.16 12.39
CA ASP A 133 -25.10 -17.39 12.19
C ASP A 133 -25.83 -16.20 11.51
N GLY A 134 -25.14 -15.06 11.40
CA GLY A 134 -25.65 -13.81 10.82
C GLY A 134 -26.71 -13.08 11.67
N LYS A 135 -27.10 -13.64 12.81
CA LYS A 135 -28.18 -13.15 13.67
C LYS A 135 -27.70 -12.61 15.00
N THR A 136 -26.83 -13.36 15.66
CA THR A 136 -26.31 -13.01 16.99
C THR A 136 -25.31 -11.85 16.87
N ALA A 137 -25.59 -10.73 17.54
CA ALA A 137 -24.66 -9.60 17.62
C ALA A 137 -23.47 -9.98 18.51
N CYS A 138 -22.27 -9.59 18.08
CA CYS A 138 -21.09 -9.64 18.93
C CYS A 138 -20.94 -8.31 19.66
N ASP A 139 -20.42 -8.34 20.89
CA ASP A 139 -20.15 -7.14 21.65
C ASP A 139 -19.19 -6.24 20.87
N PRO A 140 -19.58 -4.97 20.65
CA PRO A 140 -18.73 -4.05 19.90
C PRO A 140 -17.49 -3.66 20.70
N GLY A 141 -16.49 -3.11 20.03
CA GLY A 141 -15.28 -2.68 20.68
C GLY A 141 -14.52 -1.62 19.91
N THR A 142 -13.34 -1.32 20.41
CA THR A 142 -12.41 -0.37 19.80
C THR A 142 -11.11 -1.06 19.41
N LEU A 143 -10.34 -0.40 18.53
CA LEU A 143 -9.02 -0.88 18.15
C LEU A 143 -8.11 0.30 17.78
N VAL A 144 -6.83 0.08 18.03
CA VAL A 144 -5.74 0.90 17.54
C VAL A 144 -4.76 -0.03 16.86
N LEU A 145 -4.51 0.23 15.58
CA LEU A 145 -3.57 -0.51 14.77
C LEU A 145 -2.39 0.38 14.41
N THR A 146 -1.20 -0.18 14.46
CA THR A 146 0.04 0.47 14.05
C THR A 146 0.54 -0.17 12.77
N ARG A 147 1.20 0.58 11.90
CA ARG A 147 1.79 0.06 10.67
C ARG A 147 3.01 -0.82 10.97
N PHE A 148 3.09 -1.97 10.30
CA PHE A 148 4.20 -2.91 10.38
C PHE A 148 4.78 -3.22 9.01
N ASP A 149 6.06 -3.60 8.97
CA ASP A 149 6.76 -3.97 7.74
C ASP A 149 6.60 -5.44 7.39
N LYS A 150 6.31 -6.29 8.38
CA LYS A 150 6.22 -7.74 8.19
C LYS A 150 4.94 -8.29 8.80
N SER A 151 4.29 -9.17 8.03
CA SER A 151 3.15 -9.93 8.51
C SER A 151 3.59 -11.03 9.49
N THR A 152 2.71 -11.34 10.44
CA THR A 152 2.77 -12.56 11.25
C THR A 152 2.42 -13.78 10.41
N PHE A 153 1.56 -13.59 9.41
CA PHE A 153 1.11 -14.59 8.46
C PHE A 153 1.71 -14.30 7.09
N LYS A 154 1.97 -15.35 6.30
CA LYS A 154 2.35 -15.14 4.90
C LYS A 154 1.21 -14.39 4.21
N PRO A 155 1.47 -13.26 3.54
CA PRO A 155 0.46 -12.58 2.75
C PRO A 155 -0.09 -13.56 1.73
N GLU A 156 -1.37 -13.91 1.86
CA GLU A 156 -2.06 -14.67 0.83
C GLU A 156 -2.71 -13.69 -0.16
N PHE A 157 -1.93 -12.72 -0.64
CA PHE A 157 -2.31 -12.04 -1.84
C PHE A 157 -2.26 -13.09 -2.95
N LYS A 158 -3.40 -13.36 -3.56
CA LYS A 158 -3.36 -13.98 -4.88
C LYS A 158 -2.71 -12.94 -5.78
N LEU A 159 -1.40 -13.04 -5.91
CA LEU A 159 -0.69 -12.25 -6.91
C LEU A 159 -1.42 -12.45 -8.25
N PRO A 160 -1.69 -11.37 -9.00
CA PRO A 160 -2.33 -11.51 -10.30
C PRO A 160 -1.59 -12.56 -11.13
N PRO A 161 -2.27 -13.33 -11.97
CA PRO A 161 -1.62 -14.31 -12.85
C PRO A 161 -0.45 -13.71 -13.62
N ALA A 162 -0.52 -12.44 -13.96
CA ALA A 162 0.58 -11.70 -14.59
C ALA A 162 1.86 -11.63 -13.73
N LEU A 163 1.77 -11.68 -12.40
CA LEU A 163 2.95 -11.73 -11.52
C LEU A 163 3.41 -13.16 -11.21
N THR A 164 2.51 -14.14 -11.23
CA THR A 164 2.83 -15.51 -10.83
C THR A 164 3.23 -16.41 -12.01
N LYS A 165 2.73 -16.12 -13.20
CA LYS A 165 2.96 -16.92 -14.40
C LYS A 165 4.05 -16.35 -15.32
N ARG A 166 4.27 -15.03 -15.28
CA ARG A 166 5.28 -14.38 -16.11
C ARG A 166 6.63 -14.40 -15.40
N LYS A 167 7.70 -14.58 -16.16
CA LYS A 167 9.07 -14.44 -15.64
C LYS A 167 9.33 -12.99 -15.23
N VAL A 168 9.94 -12.78 -14.09
CA VAL A 168 10.37 -11.45 -13.65
C VAL A 168 11.84 -11.26 -14.01
N GLU A 169 12.13 -10.27 -14.85
CA GLU A 169 13.49 -9.95 -15.28
C GLU A 169 14.00 -8.69 -14.58
N LEU A 170 15.11 -8.81 -13.86
CA LEU A 170 15.80 -7.68 -13.24
C LEU A 170 16.45 -6.83 -14.33
N VAL A 171 15.92 -5.62 -14.55
CA VAL A 171 16.46 -4.66 -15.52
C VAL A 171 17.64 -3.90 -14.91
N LYS A 172 17.48 -3.46 -13.66
CA LYS A 172 18.54 -2.70 -12.96
C LYS A 172 18.38 -2.76 -11.46
N GLU A 173 19.55 -2.74 -10.78
CA GLU A 173 19.68 -2.45 -9.36
C GLU A 173 20.18 -1.00 -9.20
N ILE A 174 19.49 -0.22 -8.37
CA ILE A 174 19.78 1.19 -8.13
C ILE A 174 20.07 1.38 -6.64
N LYS A 175 21.30 1.82 -6.34
CA LYS A 175 21.71 2.17 -5.00
C LYS A 175 21.36 3.63 -4.71
N VAL A 176 20.65 3.86 -3.60
CA VAL A 176 20.18 5.18 -3.21
C VAL A 176 20.57 5.50 -1.77
N ASP A 177 20.83 6.77 -1.53
CA ASP A 177 21.22 7.33 -0.23
C ASP A 177 20.16 8.27 0.35
N THR A 178 19.00 8.32 -0.28
CA THR A 178 17.84 9.13 0.12
C THR A 178 16.68 8.24 0.57
N GLY A 179 15.90 8.73 1.53
CA GLY A 179 14.75 8.00 2.06
C GLY A 179 13.48 8.08 1.20
N LEU A 180 13.45 8.94 0.17
CA LEU A 180 12.28 9.15 -0.69
C LEU A 180 12.69 9.19 -2.15
N ILE A 181 12.03 8.37 -2.98
CA ILE A 181 12.30 8.26 -4.40
C ILE A 181 11.01 8.63 -5.14
N GLN A 182 11.11 9.60 -6.07
CA GLN A 182 10.06 9.91 -7.02
C GLN A 182 10.24 9.07 -8.27
N ILE A 183 9.18 8.43 -8.73
CA ILE A 183 9.17 7.57 -9.91
C ILE A 183 8.05 7.98 -10.83
N ASP A 184 8.37 8.21 -12.09
CA ASP A 184 7.45 8.64 -13.13
C ASP A 184 7.53 7.68 -14.31
N PHE A 185 6.37 7.16 -14.76
CA PHE A 185 6.26 6.29 -15.92
C PHE A 185 5.61 7.06 -17.07
N TYR A 186 6.19 6.93 -18.25
CA TYR A 186 5.72 7.52 -19.50
C TYR A 186 5.62 6.44 -20.56
N ASP A 187 4.86 6.71 -21.60
CA ASP A 187 4.96 5.94 -22.85
C ASP A 187 6.37 6.09 -23.46
N ASN A 188 6.92 5.02 -23.98
CA ASN A 188 8.28 4.97 -24.50
C ASN A 188 8.34 5.20 -26.01
N GLY A 189 7.62 6.15 -26.54
CA GLY A 189 7.69 6.46 -27.98
C GLY A 189 6.34 6.83 -28.57
N THR A 190 5.80 5.98 -29.45
CA THR A 190 4.46 6.19 -30.01
C THR A 190 3.41 5.79 -28.99
N ILE A 191 2.50 6.74 -28.69
CA ILE A 191 1.38 6.44 -27.77
C ILE A 191 0.44 5.45 -28.45
N ASP A 192 0.57 4.18 -28.09
CA ASP A 192 -0.12 3.07 -28.73
C ASP A 192 -1.17 2.39 -27.83
N GLY A 193 -1.39 2.95 -26.64
CA GLY A 193 -2.41 2.49 -25.71
C GLY A 193 -1.91 1.56 -24.63
N ASP A 194 -0.61 1.51 -24.40
CA ASP A 194 0.01 0.77 -23.31
C ASP A 194 -0.62 1.11 -21.97
N THR A 195 -1.00 0.09 -21.21
CA THR A 195 -1.59 0.19 -19.88
C THR A 195 -0.77 -0.67 -18.93
N ILE A 196 -0.39 -0.09 -17.80
CA ILE A 196 0.47 -0.76 -16.82
C ILE A 196 -0.16 -0.83 -15.44
N SER A 197 0.25 -1.85 -14.68
CA SER A 197 0.20 -1.89 -13.22
C SER A 197 1.60 -2.00 -12.67
N VAL A 198 1.84 -1.41 -11.50
CA VAL A 198 3.14 -1.45 -10.82
C VAL A 198 2.96 -2.01 -9.43
N TYR A 199 3.85 -2.91 -9.06
CA TYR A 199 3.85 -3.60 -7.77
C TYR A 199 5.15 -3.32 -7.04
N ALA A 200 5.05 -2.81 -5.81
CA ALA A 200 6.19 -2.64 -4.91
C ALA A 200 6.18 -3.77 -3.87
N ASN A 201 7.23 -4.62 -3.86
CA ASN A 201 7.32 -5.80 -2.99
C ASN A 201 6.07 -6.72 -3.06
N GLY A 202 5.54 -6.91 -4.24
CA GLY A 202 4.33 -7.70 -4.48
C GLY A 202 3.00 -6.95 -4.22
N MET A 203 3.03 -5.71 -3.70
CA MET A 203 1.85 -4.90 -3.44
C MET A 203 1.55 -3.96 -4.61
N PRO A 204 0.29 -3.86 -5.09
CA PRO A 204 -0.06 -2.93 -6.15
C PRO A 204 0.05 -1.47 -5.65
N VAL A 205 0.83 -0.67 -6.35
CA VAL A 205 1.00 0.78 -6.08
C VAL A 205 0.46 1.65 -7.19
N VAL A 206 0.40 1.10 -8.41
CA VAL A 206 -0.28 1.67 -9.57
C VAL A 206 -1.11 0.56 -10.20
N THR A 207 -2.35 0.82 -10.57
CA THR A 207 -3.24 -0.20 -11.17
C THR A 207 -3.93 0.33 -12.41
N GLY A 208 -3.77 -0.38 -13.53
CA GLY A 208 -4.49 -0.16 -14.79
C GLY A 208 -4.36 1.26 -15.32
N LYS A 209 -3.16 1.85 -15.31
CA LYS A 209 -2.92 3.21 -15.81
C LYS A 209 -2.39 3.18 -17.22
N ARG A 210 -3.09 3.90 -18.11
CA ARG A 210 -2.65 4.11 -19.48
C ARG A 210 -1.46 5.06 -19.49
N LEU A 211 -0.41 4.67 -20.23
CA LEU A 211 0.76 5.50 -20.46
C LEU A 211 0.48 6.56 -21.52
N THR A 212 1.07 7.72 -21.35
CA THR A 212 0.96 8.87 -22.24
C THR A 212 2.22 9.73 -22.12
N THR A 213 2.22 10.93 -22.73
CA THR A 213 3.24 11.96 -22.50
C THR A 213 3.17 12.59 -21.12
N LYS A 214 2.06 12.38 -20.37
CA LYS A 214 1.95 12.81 -18.97
C LYS A 214 2.37 11.66 -18.06
N PRO A 215 3.15 11.93 -16.99
CA PRO A 215 3.63 10.87 -16.11
C PRO A 215 2.52 10.20 -15.30
N VAL A 216 2.66 8.91 -15.14
CA VAL A 216 2.03 8.17 -14.04
C VAL A 216 3.04 8.17 -12.90
N SER A 217 2.79 9.00 -11.89
CA SER A 217 3.75 9.30 -10.83
C SER A 217 3.45 8.51 -9.55
N MET A 218 4.52 8.07 -8.89
CA MET A 218 4.46 7.47 -7.56
C MET A 218 5.69 7.85 -6.74
N THR A 219 5.57 7.67 -5.43
CA THR A 219 6.70 7.85 -4.50
C THR A 219 6.98 6.55 -3.78
N LEU A 220 8.24 6.16 -3.71
CA LEU A 220 8.70 4.98 -2.99
C LEU A 220 9.56 5.42 -1.81
N ARG A 221 9.25 4.89 -0.61
CA ARG A 221 10.09 5.09 0.58
C ARG A 221 11.07 3.93 0.71
N ILE A 222 12.33 4.26 0.93
CA ILE A 222 13.40 3.31 1.24
C ILE A 222 14.27 3.89 2.35
N ASP A 223 14.60 3.09 3.35
CA ASP A 223 15.41 3.50 4.50
C ASP A 223 16.05 2.26 5.15
N LEU A 224 16.76 2.45 6.27
CA LEU A 224 17.38 1.35 7.02
C LEU A 224 16.40 0.27 7.51
N LYS A 225 15.12 0.62 7.69
CA LYS A 225 14.08 -0.36 8.10
C LYS A 225 13.61 -1.19 6.90
N LYS A 226 13.69 -0.60 5.70
CA LYS A 226 13.35 -1.24 4.41
C LYS A 226 14.48 -0.98 3.42
N PRO A 227 15.64 -1.64 3.62
CA PRO A 227 16.83 -1.32 2.83
C PRO A 227 16.78 -1.83 1.40
N GLU A 228 15.82 -2.68 1.08
CA GLU A 228 15.62 -3.23 -0.26
C GLU A 228 14.15 -3.09 -0.66
N GLN A 229 13.91 -2.65 -1.89
CA GLN A 229 12.58 -2.51 -2.47
C GLN A 229 12.59 -3.02 -3.91
N GLU A 230 11.67 -3.91 -4.23
CA GLU A 230 11.47 -4.42 -5.59
C GLU A 230 10.26 -3.75 -6.22
N LEU A 231 10.43 -3.23 -7.41
CA LEU A 231 9.37 -2.63 -8.21
C LEU A 231 9.19 -3.42 -9.50
N ILE A 232 8.03 -4.03 -9.68
CA ILE A 232 7.70 -4.83 -10.86
C ILE A 232 6.65 -4.08 -11.68
N MET A 233 6.96 -3.81 -12.95
CA MET A 233 6.02 -3.31 -13.93
C MET A 233 5.39 -4.47 -14.68
N VAL A 234 4.05 -4.45 -14.75
CA VAL A 234 3.22 -5.42 -15.46
C VAL A 234 2.45 -4.69 -16.56
N GLY A 235 2.62 -5.10 -17.80
CA GLY A 235 1.76 -4.70 -18.90
C GLY A 235 0.40 -5.39 -18.78
N GLU A 236 -0.66 -4.60 -18.70
CA GLU A 236 -2.05 -5.10 -18.64
C GLU A 236 -2.59 -5.41 -20.05
N ASN A 237 -1.97 -4.86 -21.06
CA ASN A 237 -2.19 -5.10 -22.47
C ASN A 237 -0.86 -5.03 -23.22
N LEU A 238 -0.87 -5.27 -24.53
CA LEU A 238 0.31 -5.19 -25.39
C LEU A 238 0.34 -3.91 -26.25
N GLY A 239 -0.58 -2.98 -26.00
CA GLY A 239 -0.75 -1.83 -26.89
C GLY A 239 -1.15 -2.23 -28.31
N SER A 240 -1.04 -1.31 -29.26
CA SER A 240 -1.15 -1.62 -30.69
C SER A 240 0.19 -2.01 -31.32
N ILE A 241 1.29 -1.83 -30.59
CA ILE A 241 2.67 -2.14 -31.03
C ILE A 241 3.38 -2.95 -29.91
N PRO A 242 3.23 -4.29 -29.87
CA PRO A 242 3.89 -5.12 -28.86
C PRO A 242 5.42 -5.03 -28.89
N PRO A 243 6.09 -5.20 -27.72
CA PRO A 243 5.55 -5.42 -26.38
C PRO A 243 5.10 -4.12 -25.69
N ASN A 244 4.36 -4.23 -24.56
CA ASN A 244 4.10 -3.08 -23.69
C ASN A 244 5.42 -2.49 -23.19
N THR A 245 5.63 -1.19 -23.40
CA THR A 245 6.87 -0.50 -23.07
C THR A 245 6.64 0.76 -22.27
N ALA A 246 7.52 1.03 -21.31
CA ALA A 246 7.49 2.23 -20.49
C ALA A 246 8.88 2.85 -20.33
N LEU A 247 8.93 4.17 -20.41
CA LEU A 247 10.04 4.96 -19.93
C LEU A 247 9.83 5.25 -18.43
N MET A 248 10.70 4.72 -17.57
CA MET A 248 10.71 4.98 -16.14
C MET A 248 11.79 6.00 -15.81
N ILE A 249 11.40 7.11 -15.21
CA ILE A 249 12.30 8.12 -14.66
C ILE A 249 12.30 7.99 -13.14
N VAL A 250 13.50 7.87 -12.56
CA VAL A 250 13.70 7.78 -11.11
C VAL A 250 14.48 8.99 -10.65
N ASN A 251 13.91 9.78 -9.74
CA ASN A 251 14.59 10.88 -9.08
C ASN A 251 14.83 10.49 -7.61
N ALA A 252 16.10 10.35 -7.23
CA ALA A 252 16.55 9.92 -5.91
C ALA A 252 17.58 10.91 -5.36
N GLY A 253 17.13 11.91 -4.59
CA GLY A 253 17.96 13.06 -4.20
C GLY A 253 18.43 13.82 -5.44
N ASP A 254 19.74 14.03 -5.57
CA ASP A 254 20.36 14.69 -6.72
C ASP A 254 20.59 13.77 -7.93
N LYS A 255 20.30 12.49 -7.78
CA LYS A 255 20.51 11.48 -8.83
C LYS A 255 19.23 11.25 -9.62
N ARG A 256 19.41 11.18 -10.96
CA ARG A 256 18.32 10.85 -11.89
C ARG A 256 18.72 9.67 -12.74
N TYR A 257 17.81 8.69 -12.82
CA TYR A 257 17.98 7.50 -13.65
C TYR A 257 16.87 7.44 -14.69
N GLN A 258 17.20 6.92 -15.86
CA GLN A 258 16.28 6.68 -16.95
C GLN A 258 16.37 5.22 -17.35
N LEU A 259 15.26 4.52 -17.37
CA LEU A 259 15.17 3.08 -17.66
C LEU A 259 14.06 2.83 -18.67
N TYR A 260 14.30 1.89 -19.57
CA TYR A 260 13.31 1.37 -20.46
C TYR A 260 12.85 0.01 -19.96
N LEU A 261 11.55 -0.11 -19.70
CA LEU A 261 10.94 -1.31 -19.17
C LEU A 261 10.05 -1.94 -20.23
N THR A 262 10.03 -3.26 -20.29
CA THR A 262 9.16 -4.01 -21.19
C THR A 262 8.38 -5.06 -20.42
N SER A 263 7.14 -5.30 -20.82
CA SER A 263 6.31 -6.39 -20.30
C SER A 263 5.46 -6.97 -21.41
N ASP A 264 5.36 -8.28 -21.43
CA ASP A 264 4.55 -9.04 -22.39
C ASP A 264 3.79 -10.17 -21.67
N ASP A 265 3.28 -11.15 -22.39
CA ASP A 265 2.56 -12.31 -21.85
C ASP A 265 3.48 -13.33 -21.15
N GLN A 266 4.79 -13.24 -21.33
CA GLN A 266 5.79 -14.15 -20.78
C GLN A 266 6.64 -13.55 -19.66
N LYS A 267 6.84 -12.21 -19.68
CA LYS A 267 7.75 -11.54 -18.76
C LYS A 267 7.29 -10.17 -18.27
N ASN A 268 7.79 -9.79 -17.12
CA ASN A 268 7.67 -8.46 -16.52
C ASN A 268 9.05 -7.90 -16.23
N SER A 269 9.19 -6.58 -16.27
CA SER A 269 10.41 -5.88 -15.84
C SER A 269 10.41 -5.57 -14.36
N MET A 270 11.54 -5.79 -13.70
CA MET A 270 11.77 -5.45 -12.30
C MET A 270 12.94 -4.47 -12.16
N VAL A 271 12.79 -3.51 -11.26
CA VAL A 271 13.88 -2.65 -10.79
C VAL A 271 13.99 -2.83 -9.28
N ARG A 272 15.23 -3.05 -8.80
CA ARG A 272 15.53 -3.20 -7.38
C ARG A 272 16.23 -1.94 -6.89
N PHE A 273 15.75 -1.41 -5.77
CA PHE A 273 16.38 -0.29 -5.07
C PHE A 273 17.02 -0.80 -3.80
N ILE A 274 18.26 -0.38 -3.55
CA ILE A 274 19.01 -0.71 -2.34
C ILE A 274 19.39 0.59 -1.64
N TYR A 275 19.02 0.70 -0.36
CA TYR A 275 19.45 1.83 0.48
C TYR A 275 20.88 1.63 0.94
N GLU A 276 21.74 2.57 0.59
CA GLU A 276 23.09 2.69 1.13
C GLU A 276 23.18 3.97 1.99
N LYS A 277 23.68 3.85 3.22
CA LYS A 277 23.91 5.03 4.03
C LYS A 277 24.81 6.01 3.26
N PRO A 278 24.53 7.32 3.30
CA PRO A 278 25.45 8.32 2.77
C PRO A 278 26.85 8.05 3.35
N GLY A 279 27.82 7.84 2.48
CA GLY A 279 29.18 7.52 2.89
C GLY A 279 29.72 8.64 3.78
N THR A 280 30.24 8.28 4.94
CA THR A 280 31.14 9.14 5.69
C THR A 280 32.34 9.33 4.79
N THR A 281 32.44 10.47 4.13
CA THR A 281 33.62 10.81 3.34
C THR A 281 34.84 10.70 4.29
N GLN A 282 35.62 9.63 4.18
CA GLN A 282 36.93 9.60 4.80
C GLN A 282 37.70 10.77 4.18
N ARG A 283 37.84 11.85 4.93
CA ARG A 283 38.87 12.85 4.65
C ARG A 283 40.17 12.12 4.83
N THR A 284 40.79 11.74 3.75
CA THR A 284 42.20 11.35 3.73
C THR A 284 43.01 12.53 4.22
N PRO A 285 43.94 12.34 5.14
CA PRO A 285 44.76 13.40 5.72
C PRO A 285 45.67 14.08 4.67
#